data_7e564ef30c974cbcfefd3e42f65710d8
#
_entry.id   7e564ef30c974cbcfefd3e42f65710d8
#
_cell.length_a   1.000
_cell.length_b   1.000
_cell.length_c   1.000
_cell.angle_alpha   90.00
_cell.angle_beta   90.00
_cell.angle_gamma   90.00
#
_symmetry.space_group_name_H-M   'P 1'
#
loop_
_entity.id
_entity.type
_entity.pdbx_description
1 polymer ?
#
loop_
_entity_poly.entity_id
_entity_poly.type
_entity_poly.pdbx_seq_one_letter_code
_entity_poly.pdbx_strand_id
1 'polypeptide(L)' 'MSNTLWGIAMLIILIVDLVMIPGEIAEGKYTSAAFSIAGAIFSAMAMIMFFMLSMAN' A
#
# COMPACT_ATOMS: atom_id res chain seq x y z
N MET A 1 -15.10 11.14 -7.47
CA MET A 1 -14.48 11.74 -6.29
C MET A 1 -14.09 10.73 -5.24
N SER A 2 -15.02 9.89 -4.79
CA SER A 2 -14.70 8.89 -3.76
C SER A 2 -13.63 7.89 -4.20
N ASN A 3 -13.61 7.48 -5.47
CA ASN A 3 -12.60 6.54 -5.96
C ASN A 3 -11.19 7.15 -5.92
N THR A 4 -11.07 8.44 -6.27
CA THR A 4 -9.78 9.14 -6.18
C THR A 4 -9.34 9.26 -4.73
N LEU A 5 -10.26 9.57 -3.83
CA LEU A 5 -9.96 9.68 -2.40
C LEU A 5 -9.48 8.35 -1.83
N TRP A 6 -10.15 7.25 -2.17
CA TRP A 6 -9.73 5.91 -1.75
C TRP A 6 -8.37 5.54 -2.32
N GLY A 7 -8.11 5.91 -3.59
CA GLY A 7 -6.81 5.70 -4.20
C GLY A 7 -5.70 6.43 -3.47
N ILE A 8 -5.94 7.66 -3.05
CA ILE A 8 -4.98 8.43 -2.27
C ILE A 8 -4.74 7.79 -0.90
N ALA A 9 -5.81 7.31 -0.25
CA ALA A 9 -5.69 6.62 1.02
C ALA A 9 -4.82 5.36 0.89
N MET A 10 -5.02 4.58 -0.17
CA MET A 10 -4.21 3.39 -0.42
C MET A 10 -2.76 3.75 -0.73
N LEU A 11 -2.52 4.86 -1.41
CA LEU A 11 -1.17 5.35 -1.67
C LEU A 11 -0.44 5.69 -0.37
N ILE A 12 -1.11 6.35 0.56
CA ILE A 12 -0.53 6.68 1.86
C ILE A 12 -0.17 5.40 2.63
N ILE A 13 -1.06 4.42 2.64
CA ILE A 13 -0.82 3.13 3.29
C ILE A 13 0.38 2.43 2.65
N LEU A 14 0.47 2.45 1.33
CA LEU A 14 1.58 1.85 0.59
C LEU A 14 2.92 2.50 0.98
N ILE A 15 2.97 3.82 1.05
CA ILE A 15 4.18 4.54 1.43
C ILE A 15 4.60 4.19 2.84
N VAL A 16 3.66 4.16 3.78
CA VAL A 16 3.94 3.79 5.18
C VAL A 16 4.50 2.37 5.25
N ASP A 17 3.89 1.42 4.55
CA ASP A 17 4.36 0.05 4.53
C ASP A 17 5.78 -0.05 3.98
N LEU A 18 6.08 0.65 2.90
CA LEU A 18 7.40 0.63 2.29
C LEU A 18 8.47 1.25 3.19
N VAL A 19 8.10 2.27 3.94
CA VAL A 19 9.03 2.91 4.89
C VAL A 19 9.32 1.99 6.07
N MET A 20 8.34 1.20 6.52
CA MET A 20 8.49 0.34 7.68
C MET A 20 9.25 -0.95 7.38
N ILE A 21 9.22 -1.44 6.15
CA ILE A 21 9.84 -2.73 5.78
C ILE A 21 11.33 -2.78 6.10
N PRO A 22 12.17 -1.80 5.70
CA PRO A 22 13.60 -1.85 6.01
C PRO A 22 13.90 -1.91 7.50
N GLY A 23 13.12 -1.18 8.32
CA GLY A 23 13.30 -1.19 9.77
C GLY A 23 12.97 -2.55 10.37
N GLU A 24 11.91 -3.20 9.90
CA GLU A 24 11.51 -4.52 10.38
C GLU A 24 12.56 -5.57 10.02
N ILE A 25 13.11 -5.51 8.81
CA ILE A 25 14.17 -6.43 8.38
C ILE A 25 15.42 -6.21 9.23
N ALA A 26 15.80 -4.97 9.48
CA ALA A 26 16.98 -4.62 10.30
C ALA A 26 16.84 -5.13 11.73
N GLU A 27 15.62 -5.16 12.27
CA GLU A 27 15.35 -5.66 13.61
C GLU A 27 15.16 -7.19 13.68
N GLY A 28 15.21 -7.87 12.55
CA GLY A 28 14.99 -9.31 12.47
C GLY A 28 13.53 -9.74 12.55
N LYS A 29 12.61 -8.81 12.38
CA LYS A 29 11.17 -9.10 12.40
C LYS A 29 10.67 -9.53 11.03
N TYR A 30 11.14 -10.68 10.57
CA TYR A 30 10.87 -11.13 9.20
C TYR A 30 9.39 -11.43 8.96
N THR A 31 8.69 -11.96 9.97
CA THR A 31 7.26 -12.22 9.84
C THR A 31 6.48 -10.93 9.64
N SER A 32 6.78 -9.89 10.44
CA SER A 32 6.16 -8.56 10.27
C SER A 32 6.51 -7.98 8.91
N ALA A 33 7.77 -8.10 8.47
CA ALA A 33 8.19 -7.62 7.16
C ALA A 33 7.42 -8.31 6.04
N ALA A 34 7.19 -9.62 6.15
CA ALA A 34 6.41 -10.37 5.17
C ALA A 34 4.97 -9.87 5.09
N PHE A 35 4.34 -9.61 6.23
CA PHE A 35 2.99 -9.03 6.26
C PHE A 35 2.96 -7.63 5.67
N SER A 36 3.96 -6.81 5.95
CA SER A 36 4.07 -5.46 5.37
C SER A 36 4.22 -5.52 3.85
N ILE A 37 5.03 -6.44 3.35
CA ILE A 37 5.21 -6.63 1.90
C ILE A 37 3.88 -7.05 1.26
N ALA A 38 3.19 -8.02 1.86
CA ALA A 38 1.88 -8.46 1.36
C ALA A 38 0.87 -7.31 1.38
N GLY A 39 0.85 -6.52 2.45
CA GLY A 39 0.01 -5.33 2.56
C GLY A 39 0.35 -4.28 1.51
N ALA A 40 1.64 -4.06 1.25
CA ALA A 40 2.08 -3.11 0.24
C ALA A 40 1.63 -3.54 -1.17
N ILE A 41 1.77 -4.82 -1.49
CA ILE A 41 1.31 -5.35 -2.78
C ILE A 41 -0.20 -5.19 -2.91
N PHE A 42 -0.95 -5.55 -1.88
CA PHE A 42 -2.40 -5.41 -1.87
C PHE A 42 -2.82 -3.95 -2.02
N SER A 43 -2.19 -3.05 -1.29
CA SER A 43 -2.47 -1.61 -1.35
C SER A 43 -2.16 -1.04 -2.73
N ALA A 44 -1.06 -1.47 -3.34
CA ALA A 44 -0.70 -1.02 -4.69
C ALA A 44 -1.74 -1.45 -5.72
N MET A 45 -2.19 -2.69 -5.63
CA MET A 45 -3.23 -3.20 -6.55
C MET A 45 -4.55 -2.47 -6.35
N ALA A 46 -4.96 -2.24 -5.10
CA ALA A 46 -6.17 -1.50 -4.79
C ALA A 46 -6.08 -0.05 -5.27
N MET A 47 -4.93 0.58 -5.07
CA MET A 47 -4.69 1.95 -5.52
C MET A 47 -4.85 2.07 -7.03
N ILE A 48 -4.23 1.17 -7.77
CA ILE A 48 -4.34 1.15 -9.24
C ILE A 48 -5.79 0.98 -9.67
N MET A 49 -6.50 0.03 -9.05
CA MET A 49 -7.90 -0.22 -9.36
C MET A 49 -8.77 1.02 -9.11
N PHE A 50 -8.60 1.69 -7.97
CA PHE A 50 -9.39 2.88 -7.65
C PHE A 50 -9.10 4.03 -8.60
N PHE A 51 -7.84 4.23 -8.98
CA PHE A 51 -7.49 5.26 -9.94
C PHE A 51 -8.02 4.95 -11.34
N MET A 52 -8.00 3.69 -11.75
CA MET A 52 -8.58 3.29 -13.02
C MET A 52 -10.10 3.53 -13.03
N LEU A 53 -10.79 3.20 -11.95
CA LEU A 53 -12.21 3.47 -11.83
C LEU A 53 -12.50 4.97 -11.87
N SER A 54 -11.65 5.77 -11.25
CA SER A 54 -11.79 7.23 -11.28
C SER A 54 -11.61 7.77 -12.70
N MET A 55 -10.69 7.21 -13.46
CA MET A 55 -10.45 7.63 -14.84
C MET A 55 -11.53 7.17 -15.80
N ALA A 56 -12.18 6.03 -15.50
CA ALA A 56 -13.23 5.48 -16.35
C ALA A 56 -14.51 6.31 -16.34
N ASN A 57 -14.70 7.12 -15.32
CA ASN A 57 -15.85 8.01 -15.22
C ASN A 57 -15.52 9.40 -15.74
#